data_563f620d2a0f1f6af205d53ff38b374a
#
_entry.id   563f620d2a0f1f6af205d53ff38b374a
#
_cell.length_a   1.000
_cell.length_b   1.000
_cell.length_c   1.000
_cell.angle_alpha   90.00
_cell.angle_beta   90.00
_cell.angle_gamma   90.00
#
_symmetry.space_group_name_H-M   'P 1'
#
loop_
_entity.id
_entity.type
_entity.pdbx_description
1 polymer ?
#
loop_
_entity_poly.entity_id
_entity_poly.type
_entity_poly.pdbx_seq_one_letter_code
_entity_poly.pdbx_strand_id
1 'polypeptide(L)'
;MKNFSLTAAACLVAATLAAPASAQSSYGSYGWSGDNGCASGSPTRSSYDRATSLQVVGLTSDNRLICFNEFAPQDARSIGFVSNLSGGDTGLIGIDFRVQNGLLYGVGNAGGVYLIDTANAVAMLVNRLSIALDGSASYGVDFNPAADRLRITSSKGQNLRHNVNAGGVTVADGALNYTPGTTALGIVGSAYTNNDLSATTATTLYALDSALDQIALQSPPNNGTLAATGKLTLDATDVAGFDIYSKVRDGVTVDVQALASIKAADGSMALYSVKLPTGKATLRGGFGGQLIVTDIAIPLNQL
;
A
#
# COMPACT_ATOMS: atom_id res chain seq x y z
N MET A 1 9.26 -63.45 41.63
CA MET A 1 9.59 -62.26 40.84
C MET A 1 8.31 -61.86 40.12
N LYS A 2 7.65 -60.77 40.55
CA LYS A 2 6.38 -60.27 40.00
C LYS A 2 6.69 -59.05 39.14
N ASN A 3 6.42 -59.16 37.83
CA ASN A 3 6.56 -58.03 36.92
C ASN A 3 5.32 -57.11 37.05
N PHE A 4 5.53 -55.85 37.41
CA PHE A 4 4.50 -54.80 37.31
C PHE A 4 4.72 -54.06 35.98
N SER A 5 3.71 -54.17 35.11
CA SER A 5 3.61 -53.36 33.90
C SER A 5 2.87 -52.08 34.24
N LEU A 6 3.49 -50.92 34.10
CA LEU A 6 2.85 -49.59 34.19
C LEU A 6 2.36 -49.20 32.78
N THR A 7 1.08 -49.19 32.58
CA THR A 7 0.46 -48.55 31.42
C THR A 7 0.24 -47.07 31.71
N ALA A 8 0.97 -46.20 31.02
CA ALA A 8 0.77 -44.76 31.06
C ALA A 8 -0.38 -44.40 30.10
N ALA A 9 -1.49 -43.92 30.63
CA ALA A 9 -2.57 -43.31 29.84
C ALA A 9 -2.23 -41.86 29.52
N ALA A 10 -2.00 -41.55 28.25
CA ALA A 10 -1.84 -40.20 27.78
C ALA A 10 -3.23 -39.56 27.57
N CYS A 11 -3.61 -38.62 28.44
CA CYS A 11 -4.74 -37.70 28.19
C CYS A 11 -4.35 -36.66 27.15
N LEU A 12 -4.86 -36.81 25.93
CA LEU A 12 -4.84 -35.69 24.95
C LEU A 12 -5.90 -34.68 25.38
N VAL A 13 -5.48 -33.54 25.87
CA VAL A 13 -6.31 -32.34 26.00
C VAL A 13 -6.30 -31.64 24.64
N ALA A 14 -7.39 -31.79 23.89
CA ALA A 14 -7.64 -31.00 22.70
C ALA A 14 -8.00 -29.58 23.15
N ALA A 15 -7.07 -28.66 23.07
CA ALA A 15 -7.34 -27.24 23.21
C ALA A 15 -8.03 -26.75 21.93
N THR A 16 -9.35 -26.60 21.98
CA THR A 16 -10.08 -25.84 20.94
C THR A 16 -9.70 -24.37 21.07
N LEU A 17 -8.83 -23.91 20.18
CA LEU A 17 -8.60 -22.49 19.98
C LEU A 17 -9.89 -21.90 19.37
N ALA A 18 -10.72 -21.28 20.20
CA ALA A 18 -11.78 -20.43 19.73
C ALA A 18 -11.14 -19.26 18.98
N ALA A 19 -11.42 -19.14 17.69
CA ALA A 19 -11.08 -17.95 16.92
C ALA A 19 -11.72 -16.74 17.60
N PRO A 20 -10.99 -15.60 17.76
CA PRO A 20 -11.60 -14.41 18.34
C PRO A 20 -12.75 -13.98 17.43
N ALA A 21 -13.92 -13.77 18.03
CA ALA A 21 -15.07 -13.20 17.35
C ALA A 21 -14.63 -11.88 16.72
N SER A 22 -14.79 -11.76 15.41
CA SER A 22 -14.48 -10.57 14.65
C SER A 22 -15.22 -9.37 15.24
N ALA A 23 -14.48 -8.37 15.71
CA ALA A 23 -15.01 -7.06 16.02
C ALA A 23 -15.41 -6.35 14.72
N GLN A 24 -16.53 -6.74 14.14
CA GLN A 24 -16.99 -6.35 12.81
C GLN A 24 -18.08 -5.26 12.84
N SER A 25 -18.22 -4.49 13.92
CA SER A 25 -19.44 -3.70 14.11
C SER A 25 -19.34 -2.18 14.20
N SER A 26 -18.17 -1.55 14.00
CA SER A 26 -18.11 -0.08 14.07
C SER A 26 -17.57 0.66 12.84
N TYR A 27 -17.15 -0.03 11.80
CA TYR A 27 -16.53 0.58 10.61
C TYR A 27 -17.38 0.51 9.34
N GLY A 28 -18.66 0.27 9.44
CA GLY A 28 -19.56 0.02 8.30
C GLY A 28 -19.66 1.16 7.25
N SER A 29 -19.19 2.37 7.57
CA SER A 29 -19.17 3.52 6.64
C SER A 29 -17.82 3.74 5.95
N TYR A 30 -16.75 3.08 6.36
CA TYR A 30 -15.38 3.33 5.86
C TYR A 30 -14.98 2.41 4.69
N GLY A 31 -15.80 1.42 4.35
CA GLY A 31 -15.52 0.51 3.24
C GLY A 31 -15.59 1.22 1.88
N TRP A 32 -14.74 0.78 0.94
CA TRP A 32 -14.87 1.19 -0.44
C TRP A 32 -16.24 0.74 -0.99
N SER A 33 -17.15 1.67 -1.25
CA SER A 33 -18.36 1.41 -2.02
C SER A 33 -18.12 1.96 -3.43
N GLY A 34 -18.19 1.12 -4.43
CA GLY A 34 -18.05 1.53 -5.84
C GLY A 34 -18.99 2.64 -6.29
N ASP A 35 -19.93 3.05 -5.44
CA ASP A 35 -20.93 4.09 -5.70
C ASP A 35 -20.47 5.52 -5.34
N ASN A 36 -19.28 5.72 -4.80
CA ASN A 36 -18.76 7.01 -4.32
C ASN A 36 -18.35 7.98 -5.44
N GLY A 37 -19.07 8.04 -6.54
CA GLY A 37 -18.79 8.97 -7.64
C GLY A 37 -17.61 8.58 -8.53
N CYS A 38 -16.77 7.66 -8.10
CA CYS A 38 -15.64 7.12 -8.87
C CYS A 38 -16.08 6.03 -9.84
N ALA A 39 -17.06 5.23 -9.47
CA ALA A 39 -17.64 4.18 -10.33
C ALA A 39 -18.60 4.73 -11.39
N SER A 40 -19.20 5.91 -11.16
CA SER A 40 -20.30 6.43 -11.98
C SER A 40 -19.88 7.44 -13.05
N GLY A 41 -18.62 7.63 -13.31
CA GLY A 41 -18.16 8.87 -13.89
C GLY A 41 -17.50 8.92 -15.22
N SER A 42 -17.66 7.99 -16.12
CA SER A 42 -17.47 8.33 -17.55
C SER A 42 -18.74 8.00 -18.32
N PRO A 43 -19.47 9.00 -18.85
CA PRO A 43 -20.69 8.76 -19.62
C PRO A 43 -20.48 8.02 -20.95
N THR A 44 -19.22 7.75 -21.32
CA THR A 44 -18.85 7.15 -22.60
C THR A 44 -18.25 5.74 -22.52
N ARG A 45 -18.05 5.18 -21.32
CA ARG A 45 -17.52 3.83 -21.18
C ARG A 45 -18.61 2.78 -20.98
N SER A 46 -18.51 1.68 -21.75
CA SER A 46 -19.44 0.57 -21.64
C SER A 46 -19.34 -0.12 -20.26
N SER A 47 -20.41 -0.82 -19.85
CA SER A 47 -20.37 -1.64 -18.63
C SER A 47 -19.28 -2.71 -18.67
N TYR A 48 -18.89 -3.14 -19.86
CA TYR A 48 -17.79 -4.10 -20.09
C TYR A 48 -16.42 -3.49 -19.71
N ASP A 49 -16.16 -2.23 -20.13
CA ASP A 49 -14.88 -1.56 -19.79
C ASP A 49 -14.72 -1.32 -18.28
N ARG A 50 -15.84 -1.14 -17.56
CA ARG A 50 -15.84 -1.00 -16.10
C ARG A 50 -15.53 -2.30 -15.36
N ALA A 51 -15.94 -3.43 -15.92
CA ALA A 51 -15.71 -4.76 -15.34
C ALA A 51 -14.26 -5.29 -15.56
N THR A 52 -13.46 -4.60 -16.37
CA THR A 52 -12.11 -5.05 -16.76
C THR A 52 -11.01 -4.03 -16.43
N SER A 53 -11.32 -2.93 -15.73
CA SER A 53 -10.36 -1.88 -15.39
C SER A 53 -10.39 -1.51 -13.92
N LEU A 54 -9.22 -1.16 -13.38
CA LEU A 54 -9.07 -0.80 -11.98
C LEU A 54 -9.51 0.65 -11.73
N GLN A 55 -10.22 0.84 -10.62
CA GLN A 55 -10.36 2.14 -9.97
C GLN A 55 -9.18 2.32 -9.01
N VAL A 56 -8.68 3.53 -8.91
CA VAL A 56 -7.53 3.89 -8.10
C VAL A 56 -7.88 5.09 -7.23
N VAL A 57 -7.49 5.07 -5.98
CA VAL A 57 -7.50 6.23 -5.09
C VAL A 57 -6.11 6.87 -5.14
N GLY A 58 -6.04 8.19 -5.30
CA GLY A 58 -4.80 8.94 -5.29
C GLY A 58 -4.77 9.94 -4.13
N LEU A 59 -3.60 10.14 -3.55
CA LEU A 59 -3.29 11.23 -2.63
C LEU A 59 -2.54 12.31 -3.40
N THR A 60 -2.97 13.56 -3.26
CA THR A 60 -2.32 14.69 -3.94
C THR A 60 -1.46 15.52 -2.99
N SER A 61 -0.53 16.30 -3.55
CA SER A 61 0.38 17.14 -2.78
C SER A 61 -0.31 18.25 -1.97
N ASP A 62 -1.55 18.61 -2.32
CA ASP A 62 -2.40 19.51 -1.54
C ASP A 62 -3.27 18.78 -0.49
N ASN A 63 -2.92 17.53 -0.18
CA ASN A 63 -3.59 16.69 0.81
C ASN A 63 -5.06 16.41 0.48
N ARG A 64 -5.36 16.12 -0.77
CA ARG A 64 -6.68 15.76 -1.26
C ARG A 64 -6.68 14.28 -1.68
N LEU A 65 -7.76 13.57 -1.38
CA LEU A 65 -8.05 12.30 -2.03
C LEU A 65 -8.77 12.55 -3.36
N ILE A 66 -8.33 11.84 -4.36
CA ILE A 66 -8.95 11.76 -5.68
C ILE A 66 -9.24 10.30 -6.03
N CYS A 67 -10.08 10.07 -7.00
CA CYS A 67 -10.26 8.75 -7.58
C CYS A 67 -10.34 8.84 -9.11
N PHE A 68 -9.86 7.78 -9.77
CA PHE A 68 -9.79 7.71 -11.21
C PHE A 68 -9.77 6.27 -11.71
N ASN A 69 -10.10 6.10 -12.98
CA ASN A 69 -9.92 4.83 -13.68
C ASN A 69 -8.47 4.74 -14.22
N GLU A 70 -7.83 3.57 -14.17
CA GLU A 70 -6.45 3.36 -14.62
C GLU A 70 -6.20 3.75 -16.10
N PHE A 71 -7.23 3.75 -16.94
CA PHE A 71 -7.15 4.14 -18.34
C PHE A 71 -7.64 5.56 -18.61
N ALA A 72 -8.07 6.30 -17.56
CA ALA A 72 -8.59 7.66 -17.69
C ALA A 72 -8.16 8.53 -16.48
N PRO A 73 -6.87 8.62 -16.15
CA PRO A 73 -6.39 9.45 -15.04
C PRO A 73 -6.65 10.94 -15.26
N GLN A 74 -6.81 11.40 -16.53
CA GLN A 74 -7.20 12.78 -16.84
C GLN A 74 -8.61 13.16 -16.34
N ASP A 75 -9.45 12.16 -16.09
CA ASP A 75 -10.82 12.33 -15.59
C ASP A 75 -10.90 12.16 -14.06
N ALA A 76 -9.75 12.27 -13.37
CA ALA A 76 -9.67 12.15 -11.92
C ALA A 76 -10.64 13.11 -11.22
N ARG A 77 -11.34 12.61 -10.21
CA ARG A 77 -12.34 13.35 -9.43
C ARG A 77 -11.90 13.50 -8.00
N SER A 78 -12.16 14.66 -7.42
CA SER A 78 -11.92 14.91 -6.01
C SER A 78 -12.95 14.16 -5.16
N ILE A 79 -12.46 13.38 -4.18
CA ILE A 79 -13.27 12.87 -3.07
C ILE A 79 -13.39 13.98 -2.01
N GLY A 80 -12.29 14.63 -1.66
CA GLY A 80 -12.25 15.70 -0.67
C GLY A 80 -10.85 15.98 -0.17
N PHE A 81 -10.66 17.09 0.52
CA PHE A 81 -9.44 17.32 1.30
C PHE A 81 -9.44 16.42 2.53
N VAL A 82 -8.30 15.80 2.81
CA VAL A 82 -8.13 15.01 4.04
C VAL A 82 -8.30 15.95 5.23
N SER A 83 -9.23 15.60 6.09
CA SER A 83 -9.59 16.43 7.25
C SER A 83 -9.53 15.62 8.54
N ASN A 84 -9.65 16.29 9.69
CA ASN A 84 -9.65 15.69 11.01
C ASN A 84 -8.30 15.01 11.38
N LEU A 85 -7.19 15.46 10.78
CA LEU A 85 -5.85 15.09 11.22
C LEU A 85 -5.57 15.71 12.61
N SER A 86 -4.71 15.05 13.40
CA SER A 86 -4.45 15.46 14.77
C SER A 86 -3.00 15.18 15.19
N GLY A 87 -2.59 15.67 16.39
CA GLY A 87 -1.29 15.36 16.97
C GLY A 87 -0.10 15.88 16.16
N GLY A 88 -0.26 17.03 15.50
CA GLY A 88 0.80 17.68 14.71
C GLY A 88 0.82 17.28 13.24
N ASP A 89 -0.02 16.32 12.80
CA ASP A 89 -0.14 15.98 11.39
C ASP A 89 -0.87 17.10 10.64
N THR A 90 -0.29 17.54 9.52
CA THR A 90 -0.83 18.57 8.63
C THR A 90 -1.17 18.03 7.24
N GLY A 91 -0.75 16.80 6.95
CA GLY A 91 -1.01 16.11 5.71
C GLY A 91 -0.59 14.64 5.82
N LEU A 92 -0.99 13.84 4.84
CA LEU A 92 -0.57 12.46 4.71
C LEU A 92 0.71 12.34 3.86
N ILE A 93 1.52 11.35 4.18
CA ILE A 93 2.72 10.97 3.42
C ILE A 93 2.50 9.75 2.52
N GLY A 94 1.41 9.02 2.72
CA GLY A 94 1.04 7.85 1.92
C GLY A 94 -0.24 7.21 2.41
N ILE A 95 -0.82 6.37 1.56
CA ILE A 95 -2.10 5.68 1.76
C ILE A 95 -2.02 4.24 1.25
N ASP A 96 -2.74 3.31 1.88
CA ASP A 96 -2.92 1.96 1.35
C ASP A 96 -4.18 1.26 1.92
N PHE A 97 -4.69 0.28 1.17
CA PHE A 97 -5.79 -0.59 1.58
C PHE A 97 -5.28 -1.80 2.37
N ARG A 98 -5.63 -1.87 3.66
CA ARG A 98 -5.28 -3.01 4.50
C ARG A 98 -6.05 -4.26 4.08
N VAL A 99 -5.35 -5.32 3.72
CA VAL A 99 -5.94 -6.56 3.19
C VAL A 99 -6.89 -7.23 4.19
N GLN A 100 -6.59 -7.19 5.49
CA GLN A 100 -7.37 -7.86 6.53
C GLN A 100 -8.78 -7.31 6.72
N ASN A 101 -9.05 -6.08 6.31
CA ASN A 101 -10.37 -5.47 6.47
C ASN A 101 -10.87 -4.68 5.25
N GLY A 102 -10.05 -4.51 4.21
CA GLY A 102 -10.40 -3.78 2.98
C GLY A 102 -10.57 -2.27 3.16
N LEU A 103 -10.09 -1.69 4.28
CA LEU A 103 -10.25 -0.28 4.58
C LEU A 103 -9.00 0.51 4.19
N LEU A 104 -9.20 1.78 3.76
CA LEU A 104 -8.12 2.70 3.42
C LEU A 104 -7.50 3.27 4.69
N TYR A 105 -6.17 3.15 4.79
CA TYR A 105 -5.37 3.77 5.83
C TYR A 105 -4.46 4.84 5.24
N GLY A 106 -4.10 5.82 6.07
CA GLY A 106 -3.12 6.83 5.72
C GLY A 106 -2.14 7.09 6.86
N VAL A 107 -0.95 7.51 6.52
CA VAL A 107 0.10 7.90 7.47
C VAL A 107 0.28 9.39 7.42
N GLY A 108 0.17 10.05 8.57
CA GLY A 108 0.40 11.49 8.73
C GLY A 108 1.88 11.85 8.80
N ASN A 109 2.21 13.06 8.38
CA ASN A 109 3.60 13.56 8.35
C ASN A 109 4.25 13.77 9.72
N ALA A 110 3.48 13.75 10.81
CA ALA A 110 3.97 13.67 12.19
C ALA A 110 3.75 12.29 12.83
N GLY A 111 3.47 11.26 12.02
CA GLY A 111 3.42 9.86 12.42
C GLY A 111 2.06 9.36 12.93
N GLY A 112 0.97 10.07 12.75
CA GLY A 112 -0.37 9.53 12.96
C GLY A 112 -0.70 8.45 11.92
N VAL A 113 -1.38 7.39 12.33
CA VAL A 113 -1.94 6.38 11.44
C VAL A 113 -3.45 6.49 11.49
N TYR A 114 -4.07 6.70 10.36
CA TYR A 114 -5.48 7.03 10.24
C TYR A 114 -6.22 6.02 9.40
N LEU A 115 -7.46 5.75 9.77
CA LEU A 115 -8.47 5.20 8.88
C LEU A 115 -9.09 6.36 8.11
N ILE A 116 -9.22 6.22 6.78
CA ILE A 116 -9.73 7.30 5.91
C ILE A 116 -11.06 6.87 5.30
N ASP A 117 -12.07 7.71 5.47
CA ASP A 117 -13.36 7.51 4.80
C ASP A 117 -13.23 7.85 3.30
N THR A 118 -13.40 6.86 2.45
CA THR A 118 -13.29 7.01 1.00
C THR A 118 -14.46 7.76 0.36
N ALA A 119 -15.51 8.07 1.12
CA ALA A 119 -16.66 8.84 0.63
C ALA A 119 -16.43 10.36 0.75
N ASN A 120 -15.64 10.82 1.72
CA ASN A 120 -15.53 12.24 2.07
C ASN A 120 -14.14 12.69 2.55
N ALA A 121 -13.15 11.78 2.54
CA ALA A 121 -11.77 12.02 2.99
C ALA A 121 -11.62 12.41 4.48
N VAL A 122 -12.59 12.07 5.34
CA VAL A 122 -12.46 12.29 6.79
C VAL A 122 -11.56 11.23 7.40
N ALA A 123 -10.54 11.69 8.14
CA ALA A 123 -9.58 10.82 8.82
C ALA A 123 -10.01 10.55 10.28
N MET A 124 -9.81 9.31 10.73
CA MET A 124 -9.98 8.90 12.12
C MET A 124 -8.66 8.31 12.63
N LEU A 125 -8.08 8.93 13.65
CA LEU A 125 -6.82 8.45 14.24
C LEU A 125 -7.01 7.04 14.83
N VAL A 126 -6.18 6.10 14.39
CA VAL A 126 -6.13 4.72 14.90
C VAL A 126 -5.08 4.60 15.99
N ASN A 127 -3.84 4.97 15.66
CA ASN A 127 -2.71 5.03 16.59
C ASN A 127 -1.59 5.92 16.02
N ARG A 128 -0.39 5.84 16.57
CA ARG A 128 0.76 6.63 16.10
C ARG A 128 2.01 5.79 16.02
N LEU A 129 2.88 6.14 15.08
CA LEU A 129 4.23 5.61 15.03
C LEU A 129 4.97 5.97 16.32
N SER A 130 5.68 5.01 16.88
CA SER A 130 6.58 5.21 18.04
C SER A 130 8.00 5.59 17.63
N ILE A 131 8.28 5.65 16.33
CA ILE A 131 9.55 6.07 15.74
C ILE A 131 9.25 7.25 14.81
N ALA A 132 10.02 8.32 14.93
CA ALA A 132 9.87 9.50 14.10
C ALA A 132 10.17 9.19 12.62
N LEU A 133 9.44 9.85 11.74
CA LEU A 133 9.69 9.82 10.31
C LEU A 133 10.88 10.70 9.93
N ASP A 134 11.58 10.34 8.86
CA ASP A 134 12.59 11.21 8.26
C ASP A 134 11.93 12.50 7.74
N GLY A 135 12.29 13.65 8.26
CA GLY A 135 11.76 14.93 7.76
C GLY A 135 12.17 15.20 6.31
N SER A 136 11.28 15.83 5.53
CA SER A 136 11.53 16.23 4.14
C SER A 136 11.99 15.07 3.25
N ALA A 137 11.31 13.93 3.34
CA ALA A 137 11.49 12.76 2.50
C ALA A 137 10.22 12.46 1.71
N SER A 138 10.35 11.73 0.60
CA SER A 138 9.24 11.02 -0.05
C SER A 138 9.14 9.62 0.55
N TYR A 139 7.94 9.03 0.50
CA TYR A 139 7.67 7.80 1.22
C TYR A 139 6.95 6.79 0.34
N GLY A 140 7.19 5.51 0.61
CA GLY A 140 6.35 4.41 0.20
C GLY A 140 5.60 3.86 1.42
N VAL A 141 4.30 3.65 1.28
CA VAL A 141 3.41 3.17 2.35
C VAL A 141 2.59 2.01 1.81
N ASP A 142 2.67 0.83 2.45
CA ASP A 142 1.95 -0.35 1.98
C ASP A 142 1.76 -1.40 3.09
N PHE A 143 0.67 -2.16 3.05
CA PHE A 143 0.43 -3.23 3.99
C PHE A 143 1.01 -4.56 3.52
N ASN A 144 1.83 -5.18 4.36
CA ASN A 144 2.21 -6.57 4.17
C ASN A 144 1.01 -7.50 4.45
N PRO A 145 0.43 -8.16 3.44
CA PRO A 145 -0.77 -8.96 3.60
C PRO A 145 -0.56 -10.20 4.49
N ALA A 146 0.63 -10.79 4.43
CA ALA A 146 0.96 -12.00 5.18
C ALA A 146 1.25 -11.72 6.66
N ALA A 147 1.87 -10.57 6.97
CA ALA A 147 2.26 -10.24 8.34
C ALA A 147 1.29 -9.27 9.03
N ASP A 148 0.34 -8.68 8.30
CA ASP A 148 -0.54 -7.61 8.78
C ASP A 148 0.24 -6.47 9.43
N ARG A 149 1.19 -5.91 8.69
CA ARG A 149 2.04 -4.79 9.13
C ARG A 149 2.10 -3.72 8.06
N LEU A 150 1.91 -2.48 8.48
CA LEU A 150 2.13 -1.31 7.64
C LEU A 150 3.63 -1.10 7.47
N ARG A 151 4.10 -1.16 6.23
CA ARG A 151 5.47 -0.83 5.83
C ARG A 151 5.53 0.64 5.50
N ILE A 152 6.59 1.32 5.96
CA ILE A 152 6.88 2.70 5.60
C ILE A 152 8.36 2.74 5.23
N THR A 153 8.64 3.14 4.01
CA THR A 153 10.01 3.36 3.50
C THR A 153 10.18 4.83 3.16
N SER A 154 11.42 5.34 3.18
CA SER A 154 11.68 6.72 2.80
C SER A 154 12.79 6.85 1.76
N SER A 155 12.75 7.96 1.01
CA SER A 155 13.81 8.35 0.07
C SER A 155 15.17 8.62 0.75
N LYS A 156 15.21 8.64 2.08
CA LYS A 156 16.43 8.76 2.90
C LYS A 156 16.91 7.43 3.48
N GLY A 157 16.23 6.31 3.13
CA GLY A 157 16.63 4.96 3.51
C GLY A 157 15.98 4.43 4.79
N GLN A 158 15.04 5.16 5.40
CA GLN A 158 14.27 4.64 6.53
C GLN A 158 13.40 3.46 6.08
N ASN A 159 13.28 2.44 6.96
CA ASN A 159 12.51 1.23 6.71
C ASN A 159 11.84 0.81 8.01
N LEU A 160 10.53 1.06 8.09
CA LEU A 160 9.74 0.82 9.29
C LEU A 160 8.67 -0.23 9.05
N ARG A 161 8.32 -0.96 10.12
CA ARG A 161 7.12 -1.80 10.21
C ARG A 161 6.27 -1.33 11.37
N HIS A 162 4.98 -1.12 11.15
CA HIS A 162 4.06 -0.70 12.20
C HIS A 162 2.88 -1.65 12.32
N ASN A 163 2.49 -1.95 13.56
CA ASN A 163 1.27 -2.69 13.86
C ASN A 163 0.13 -1.71 14.12
N VAL A 164 -0.86 -1.69 13.22
CA VAL A 164 -2.00 -0.77 13.33
C VAL A 164 -3.08 -1.23 14.32
N ASN A 165 -2.96 -2.45 14.87
CA ASN A 165 -3.89 -2.93 15.89
C ASN A 165 -3.64 -2.25 17.23
N ALA A 166 -4.63 -2.32 18.16
CA ALA A 166 -4.55 -1.68 19.46
C ALA A 166 -3.27 -2.08 20.22
N GLY A 167 -2.57 -1.08 20.75
CA GLY A 167 -1.29 -1.26 21.44
C GLY A 167 -0.12 -1.64 20.54
N GLY A 168 -0.30 -1.53 19.21
CA GLY A 168 0.75 -1.83 18.26
C GLY A 168 1.92 -0.86 18.32
N VAL A 169 3.12 -1.36 17.98
CA VAL A 169 4.37 -0.61 18.01
C VAL A 169 4.99 -0.54 16.62
N THR A 170 5.86 0.46 16.44
CA THR A 170 6.72 0.59 15.28
C THR A 170 8.06 -0.08 15.54
N VAL A 171 8.57 -0.80 14.55
CA VAL A 171 9.90 -1.40 14.56
C VAL A 171 10.72 -0.76 13.44
N ALA A 172 11.93 -0.29 13.76
CA ALA A 172 12.91 0.08 12.75
C ALA A 172 13.59 -1.19 12.25
N ASP A 173 13.49 -1.42 10.96
CA ASP A 173 14.20 -2.48 10.25
C ASP A 173 15.55 -1.99 9.72
N GLY A 174 16.33 -2.86 9.08
CA GLY A 174 17.59 -2.48 8.46
C GLY A 174 17.37 -1.38 7.41
N ALA A 175 18.25 -0.38 7.38
CA ALA A 175 18.17 0.70 6.39
C ALA A 175 18.20 0.14 4.97
N LEU A 176 17.45 0.81 4.07
CA LEU A 176 17.40 0.43 2.66
C LEU A 176 18.80 0.49 2.04
N ASN A 177 19.22 -0.56 1.34
CA ASN A 177 20.56 -0.64 0.78
C ASN A 177 20.64 -1.60 -0.42
N TYR A 178 21.42 -1.24 -1.44
CA TYR A 178 21.85 -2.15 -2.53
C TYR A 178 23.18 -2.85 -2.18
N THR A 179 23.97 -2.21 -1.33
CA THR A 179 25.24 -2.73 -0.85
C THR A 179 25.25 -2.58 0.67
N PRO A 180 25.55 -3.63 1.43
CA PRO A 180 25.61 -3.57 2.89
C PRO A 180 26.48 -2.40 3.38
N GLY A 181 25.94 -1.62 4.33
CA GLY A 181 26.59 -0.44 4.89
C GLY A 181 26.47 0.85 4.09
N THR A 182 25.81 0.82 2.91
CA THR A 182 25.56 2.02 2.09
C THR A 182 24.05 2.23 1.95
N THR A 183 23.52 3.27 2.59
CA THR A 183 22.09 3.59 2.50
C THR A 183 21.69 3.92 1.08
N ALA A 184 20.63 3.26 0.57
CA ALA A 184 20.01 3.61 -0.69
C ALA A 184 19.14 4.86 -0.50
N LEU A 185 19.33 5.84 -1.35
CA LEU A 185 18.53 7.06 -1.43
C LEU A 185 17.60 6.98 -2.64
N GLY A 186 16.45 7.65 -2.55
CA GLY A 186 15.52 7.76 -3.67
C GLY A 186 14.47 6.65 -3.76
N ILE A 187 14.27 5.85 -2.72
CA ILE A 187 13.13 4.94 -2.64
C ILE A 187 11.89 5.75 -2.28
N VAL A 188 11.00 5.95 -3.25
CA VAL A 188 9.84 6.84 -3.15
C VAL A 188 8.49 6.10 -3.16
N GLY A 189 8.49 4.80 -3.42
CA GLY A 189 7.31 3.95 -3.39
C GLY A 189 7.67 2.53 -2.96
N SER A 190 6.76 1.85 -2.30
CA SER A 190 6.90 0.44 -1.87
C SER A 190 5.56 -0.24 -1.96
N ALA A 191 5.51 -1.44 -2.52
CA ALA A 191 4.28 -2.20 -2.65
C ALA A 191 4.51 -3.71 -2.53
N TYR A 192 3.61 -4.40 -1.82
CA TYR A 192 3.58 -5.85 -1.71
C TYR A 192 2.72 -6.48 -2.79
N THR A 193 3.13 -7.65 -3.26
CA THR A 193 2.29 -8.52 -4.07
C THR A 193 1.40 -9.39 -3.21
N ASN A 194 0.43 -10.06 -3.87
CA ASN A 194 -0.36 -11.14 -3.28
C ASN A 194 -1.21 -10.67 -2.10
N ASN A 195 -2.04 -9.63 -2.36
CA ASN A 195 -2.98 -9.04 -1.41
C ASN A 195 -4.17 -10.00 -1.16
N ASP A 196 -3.85 -11.20 -0.67
CA ASP A 196 -4.80 -12.22 -0.21
C ASP A 196 -4.49 -12.66 1.22
N LEU A 197 -5.42 -13.38 1.85
CA LEU A 197 -5.30 -13.88 3.22
C LEU A 197 -4.91 -15.36 3.29
N SER A 198 -4.50 -15.96 2.18
CA SER A 198 -4.09 -17.35 2.14
C SER A 198 -2.77 -17.56 2.89
N ALA A 199 -2.76 -18.45 3.86
CA ALA A 199 -1.54 -18.81 4.60
C ALA A 199 -0.47 -19.50 3.72
N THR A 200 -0.85 -19.94 2.50
CA THR A 200 0.05 -20.61 1.56
C THR A 200 0.61 -19.67 0.50
N THR A 201 0.14 -18.42 0.44
CA THR A 201 0.62 -17.42 -0.51
C THR A 201 1.74 -16.61 0.12
N ALA A 202 2.93 -16.66 -0.48
CA ALA A 202 4.03 -15.78 -0.10
C ALA A 202 3.87 -14.41 -0.75
N THR A 203 4.28 -13.36 -0.06
CA THR A 203 4.30 -11.99 -0.60
C THR A 203 5.71 -11.53 -0.94
N THR A 204 5.81 -10.64 -1.91
CA THR A 204 7.06 -10.04 -2.36
C THR A 204 6.94 -8.52 -2.29
N LEU A 205 7.95 -7.86 -1.71
CA LEU A 205 8.00 -6.40 -1.63
C LEU A 205 8.82 -5.83 -2.78
N TYR A 206 8.24 -4.90 -3.51
CA TYR A 206 8.92 -4.10 -4.53
C TYR A 206 9.04 -2.65 -4.09
N ALA A 207 10.09 -1.99 -4.55
CA ALA A 207 10.38 -0.59 -4.33
C ALA A 207 10.53 0.14 -5.67
N LEU A 208 10.00 1.37 -5.76
CA LEU A 208 10.25 2.31 -6.83
C LEU A 208 11.39 3.23 -6.40
N ASP A 209 12.47 3.21 -7.15
CA ASP A 209 13.68 4.01 -6.92
C ASP A 209 13.78 5.09 -8.00
N SER A 210 13.52 6.32 -7.63
CA SER A 210 13.57 7.47 -8.53
C SER A 210 15.00 7.98 -8.76
N ALA A 211 15.92 7.74 -7.82
CA ALA A 211 17.32 8.17 -7.99
C ALA A 211 18.07 7.32 -9.02
N LEU A 212 17.64 6.08 -9.23
CA LEU A 212 18.22 5.16 -10.19
C LEU A 212 17.25 4.80 -11.33
N ASP A 213 16.07 5.38 -11.37
CA ASP A 213 15.02 5.10 -12.38
C ASP A 213 14.77 3.60 -12.54
N GLN A 214 14.41 2.91 -11.46
CA GLN A 214 14.27 1.46 -11.51
C GLN A 214 13.24 0.93 -10.52
N ILE A 215 12.83 -0.31 -10.76
CA ILE A 215 12.14 -1.14 -9.77
C ILE A 215 13.17 -2.05 -9.11
N ALA A 216 13.06 -2.20 -7.82
CA ALA A 216 13.89 -3.10 -7.03
C ALA A 216 13.04 -4.06 -6.21
N LEU A 217 13.51 -5.28 -6.06
CA LEU A 217 13.02 -6.24 -5.08
C LEU A 217 13.64 -5.91 -3.73
N GLN A 218 12.82 -5.77 -2.67
CA GLN A 218 13.32 -5.66 -1.29
C GLN A 218 13.25 -7.03 -0.61
N SER A 219 14.39 -7.70 -0.51
CA SER A 219 14.46 -9.07 0.05
C SER A 219 15.81 -9.37 0.72
N PRO A 220 15.83 -9.79 1.99
CA PRO A 220 14.72 -9.83 2.94
C PRO A 220 14.19 -8.41 3.27
N PRO A 221 12.86 -8.21 3.35
CA PRO A 221 12.30 -6.87 3.59
C PRO A 221 12.80 -6.20 4.86
N ASN A 222 12.97 -6.98 5.93
CA ASN A 222 13.40 -6.47 7.24
C ASN A 222 14.90 -6.15 7.31
N ASN A 223 15.70 -6.62 6.34
CA ASN A 223 17.12 -6.23 6.24
C ASN A 223 17.31 -4.97 5.39
N GLY A 224 16.25 -4.49 4.72
CA GLY A 224 16.32 -3.35 3.80
C GLY A 224 17.12 -3.63 2.53
N THR A 225 17.44 -4.89 2.24
CA THR A 225 18.27 -5.25 1.09
C THR A 225 17.49 -5.13 -0.20
N LEU A 226 18.02 -4.37 -1.15
CA LEU A 226 17.43 -4.09 -2.46
C LEU A 226 18.22 -4.81 -3.56
N ALA A 227 17.48 -5.34 -4.55
CA ALA A 227 18.04 -5.90 -5.77
C ALA A 227 17.28 -5.34 -6.97
N ALA A 228 17.94 -4.61 -7.86
CA ALA A 228 17.30 -4.04 -9.05
C ALA A 228 16.71 -5.15 -9.93
N THR A 229 15.45 -4.99 -10.34
CA THR A 229 14.80 -5.90 -11.30
C THR A 229 14.87 -5.35 -12.72
N GLY A 230 14.81 -4.01 -12.88
CA GLY A 230 14.96 -3.38 -14.17
C GLY A 230 14.65 -1.89 -14.14
N LYS A 231 15.02 -1.21 -15.22
CA LYS A 231 14.91 0.24 -15.37
C LYS A 231 13.50 0.68 -15.74
N LEU A 232 13.04 1.79 -15.14
CA LEU A 232 11.94 2.59 -15.67
C LEU A 232 12.32 3.09 -17.07
N THR A 233 11.34 3.32 -17.91
CA THR A 233 11.56 3.86 -19.25
C THR A 233 11.40 5.38 -19.30
N LEU A 234 11.56 6.04 -18.16
CA LEU A 234 11.46 7.49 -17.97
C LEU A 234 12.39 7.92 -16.83
N ASP A 235 12.72 9.20 -16.82
CA ASP A 235 13.47 9.89 -15.77
C ASP A 235 12.45 10.36 -14.71
N ALA A 236 12.43 9.71 -13.55
CA ALA A 236 11.47 9.93 -12.48
C ALA A 236 12.00 10.96 -11.47
N THR A 237 11.10 11.79 -10.93
CA THR A 237 11.43 12.61 -9.76
C THR A 237 11.07 11.87 -8.48
N ASP A 238 11.35 12.49 -7.33
CA ASP A 238 10.99 11.97 -6.00
C ASP A 238 9.48 12.11 -5.65
N VAL A 239 8.66 12.52 -6.62
CA VAL A 239 7.21 12.59 -6.51
C VAL A 239 6.59 11.44 -7.28
N ALA A 240 6.28 10.38 -6.55
CA ALA A 240 5.65 9.19 -7.11
C ALA A 240 4.82 8.46 -6.06
N GLY A 241 3.80 7.73 -6.53
CA GLY A 241 3.05 6.73 -5.76
C GLY A 241 3.16 5.38 -6.46
N PHE A 242 3.11 4.29 -5.72
CA PHE A 242 3.30 2.96 -6.27
C PHE A 242 2.49 1.93 -5.51
N ASP A 243 1.64 1.17 -6.23
CA ASP A 243 0.83 0.10 -5.64
C ASP A 243 0.67 -1.08 -6.61
N ILE A 244 0.39 -2.27 -6.03
CA ILE A 244 0.25 -3.54 -6.75
C ILE A 244 -1.09 -4.17 -6.45
N TYR A 245 -2.01 -4.12 -7.41
CA TYR A 245 -3.26 -4.86 -7.36
C TYR A 245 -3.02 -6.35 -7.51
N SER A 246 -3.71 -7.15 -6.69
CA SER A 246 -3.70 -8.61 -6.78
C SER A 246 -5.08 -9.11 -7.19
N LYS A 247 -5.16 -9.80 -8.32
CA LYS A 247 -6.37 -10.49 -8.75
C LYS A 247 -6.52 -11.79 -7.98
N VAL A 248 -7.53 -11.84 -7.13
CA VAL A 248 -7.78 -12.98 -6.25
C VAL A 248 -8.90 -13.86 -6.82
N ARG A 249 -8.67 -15.17 -6.89
CA ARG A 249 -9.68 -16.18 -7.19
C ARG A 249 -9.61 -17.30 -6.14
N ASP A 250 -10.75 -17.69 -5.62
CA ASP A 250 -10.85 -18.73 -4.58
C ASP A 250 -9.94 -18.48 -3.37
N GLY A 251 -9.78 -17.18 -3.01
CA GLY A 251 -8.96 -16.73 -1.88
C GLY A 251 -7.46 -16.72 -2.11
N VAL A 252 -7.00 -16.94 -3.35
CA VAL A 252 -5.57 -16.96 -3.72
C VAL A 252 -5.30 -16.00 -4.87
N THR A 253 -4.19 -15.28 -4.82
CA THR A 253 -3.74 -14.41 -5.91
C THR A 253 -3.35 -15.24 -7.13
N VAL A 254 -3.94 -14.91 -8.28
CA VAL A 254 -3.67 -15.58 -9.57
C VAL A 254 -2.94 -14.68 -10.57
N ASP A 255 -2.96 -13.37 -10.37
CA ASP A 255 -2.27 -12.39 -11.20
C ASP A 255 -2.03 -11.10 -10.42
N VAL A 256 -1.04 -10.29 -10.82
CA VAL A 256 -0.71 -8.99 -10.21
C VAL A 256 -0.54 -7.92 -11.28
N GLN A 257 -1.03 -6.72 -10.98
CA GLN A 257 -0.89 -5.55 -11.82
C GLN A 257 -0.32 -4.39 -11.01
N ALA A 258 0.87 -3.92 -11.36
CA ALA A 258 1.49 -2.78 -10.70
C ALA A 258 1.19 -1.49 -11.46
N LEU A 259 0.80 -0.45 -10.71
CA LEU A 259 0.60 0.91 -11.18
C LEU A 259 1.52 1.88 -10.43
N ALA A 260 1.95 2.92 -11.12
CA ALA A 260 2.69 4.02 -10.51
C ALA A 260 2.19 5.37 -11.04
N SER A 261 1.92 6.30 -10.15
CA SER A 261 1.84 7.73 -10.49
C SER A 261 3.25 8.30 -10.42
N ILE A 262 3.76 8.89 -11.50
CA ILE A 262 5.12 9.40 -11.53
C ILE A 262 5.12 10.82 -12.10
N LYS A 263 5.78 11.73 -11.39
CA LYS A 263 6.17 13.02 -11.95
C LYS A 263 7.53 12.85 -12.62
N ALA A 264 7.56 12.99 -13.93
CA ALA A 264 8.80 12.91 -14.70
C ALA A 264 9.63 14.20 -14.59
N ALA A 265 10.91 14.12 -14.92
CA ALA A 265 11.83 15.26 -14.89
C ALA A 265 11.42 16.40 -15.83
N ASP A 266 10.66 16.11 -16.90
CA ASP A 266 10.08 17.13 -17.79
C ASP A 266 8.89 17.90 -17.17
N GLY A 267 8.51 17.53 -15.93
CA GLY A 267 7.41 18.14 -15.16
C GLY A 267 6.06 17.48 -15.41
N SER A 268 5.93 16.54 -16.34
CA SER A 268 4.67 15.82 -16.59
C SER A 268 4.32 14.92 -15.40
N MET A 269 3.01 14.83 -15.06
CA MET A 269 2.47 13.94 -14.05
C MET A 269 1.54 12.94 -14.71
N ALA A 270 1.84 11.65 -14.61
CA ALA A 270 1.10 10.62 -15.31
C ALA A 270 1.02 9.30 -14.54
N LEU A 271 0.03 8.48 -14.91
CA LEU A 271 -0.10 7.11 -14.46
C LEU A 271 0.57 6.15 -15.45
N TYR A 272 1.27 5.19 -14.93
CA TYR A 272 1.95 4.13 -15.67
C TYR A 272 1.55 2.76 -15.14
N SER A 273 1.46 1.76 -16.00
CA SER A 273 1.60 0.37 -15.58
C SER A 273 3.08 -0.01 -15.56
N VAL A 274 3.49 -0.76 -14.55
CA VAL A 274 4.88 -1.15 -14.33
C VAL A 274 5.03 -2.66 -14.42
N LYS A 275 5.95 -3.13 -15.27
CA LYS A 275 6.26 -4.55 -15.36
C LYS A 275 7.33 -4.91 -14.33
N LEU A 276 6.94 -5.48 -13.21
CA LEU A 276 7.80 -5.74 -12.05
C LEU A 276 9.14 -6.43 -12.38
N PRO A 277 9.20 -7.51 -13.22
CA PRO A 277 10.46 -8.18 -13.51
C PRO A 277 11.46 -7.39 -14.37
N THR A 278 11.01 -6.32 -15.04
CA THR A 278 11.83 -5.56 -15.99
C THR A 278 11.89 -4.07 -15.70
N GLY A 279 11.11 -3.58 -14.75
CA GLY A 279 10.97 -2.15 -14.45
C GLY A 279 10.22 -1.34 -15.51
N LYS A 280 9.95 -1.91 -16.70
CA LYS A 280 9.36 -1.16 -17.81
C LYS A 280 8.05 -0.50 -17.41
N ALA A 281 8.03 0.84 -17.44
CA ALA A 281 6.84 1.65 -17.26
C ALA A 281 6.17 1.89 -18.64
N THR A 282 4.85 1.75 -18.68
CA THR A 282 4.04 2.00 -19.88
C THR A 282 2.95 3.00 -19.53
N LEU A 283 2.91 4.13 -20.24
CA LEU A 283 1.98 5.22 -20.01
C LEU A 283 0.53 4.75 -20.10
N ARG A 284 -0.27 5.09 -19.09
CA ARG A 284 -1.73 4.91 -19.06
C ARG A 284 -2.45 6.21 -19.42
N GLY A 285 -1.93 7.35 -18.98
CA GLY A 285 -2.45 8.68 -19.27
C GLY A 285 -1.91 9.72 -18.32
N GLY A 286 -1.92 10.99 -18.74
CA GLY A 286 -1.57 12.13 -17.89
C GLY A 286 -2.70 12.49 -16.96
N PHE A 287 -2.38 13.03 -15.76
CA PHE A 287 -3.40 13.60 -14.89
C PHE A 287 -3.85 14.96 -15.41
N GLY A 288 -5.17 15.22 -15.37
CA GLY A 288 -5.75 16.50 -15.78
C GLY A 288 -5.42 17.63 -14.81
N GLY A 289 -5.46 18.86 -15.32
CA GLY A 289 -5.14 20.04 -14.51
C GLY A 289 -3.68 20.09 -14.08
N GLN A 290 -3.43 20.62 -12.89
CA GLN A 290 -2.11 20.63 -12.27
C GLN A 290 -2.05 19.67 -11.06
N LEU A 291 -2.73 18.53 -11.16
CA LEU A 291 -2.74 17.55 -10.08
C LEU A 291 -1.34 16.94 -9.94
N ILE A 292 -0.80 17.00 -8.74
CA ILE A 292 0.43 16.31 -8.33
C ILE A 292 0.02 15.16 -7.42
N VAL A 293 0.08 13.94 -7.93
CA VAL A 293 -0.32 12.73 -7.22
C VAL A 293 0.92 12.13 -6.55
N THR A 294 0.95 12.17 -5.23
CA THR A 294 2.11 11.79 -4.41
C THR A 294 2.06 10.34 -3.96
N ASP A 295 0.85 9.74 -3.94
CA ASP A 295 0.70 8.32 -3.66
C ASP A 295 -0.59 7.78 -4.26
N ILE A 296 -0.68 6.46 -4.44
CA ILE A 296 -1.86 5.76 -4.94
C ILE A 296 -2.14 4.50 -4.13
N ALA A 297 -3.43 4.15 -3.99
CA ALA A 297 -3.89 2.91 -3.40
C ALA A 297 -4.99 2.29 -4.28
N ILE A 298 -4.91 1.00 -4.53
CA ILE A 298 -5.83 0.29 -5.41
C ILE A 298 -6.81 -0.51 -4.55
N PRO A 299 -8.11 -0.19 -4.56
CA PRO A 299 -9.10 -0.96 -3.80
C PRO A 299 -9.08 -2.45 -4.16
N LEU A 300 -9.24 -3.28 -3.15
CA LEU A 300 -9.18 -4.75 -3.30
C LEU A 300 -10.42 -5.30 -4.03
N ASN A 301 -10.30 -6.53 -4.57
CA ASN A 301 -11.42 -7.32 -5.12
C ASN A 301 -12.21 -6.64 -6.26
N GLN A 302 -11.53 -6.01 -7.20
CA GLN A 302 -12.17 -5.31 -8.33
C GLN A 302 -12.33 -6.18 -9.59
N LEU A 303 -11.48 -7.21 -9.83
CA LEU A 303 -11.41 -7.99 -11.08
C LEU A 303 -11.60 -9.50 -10.84
#